data_1940b4e099a71046debceff185035c97
#
_entry.id   1940b4e099a71046debceff185035c97
#
_cell.length_a   1.000
_cell.length_b   1.000
_cell.length_c   1.000
_cell.angle_alpha   90.00
_cell.angle_beta   90.00
_cell.angle_gamma   90.00
#
_symmetry.space_group_name_H-M   'P 1'
#
loop_
_entity.id
_entity.type
_entity.pdbx_description
1 polymer ?
#
loop_
_entity_poly.entity_id
_entity_poly.type
_entity_poly.pdbx_seq_one_letter_code
_entity_poly.pdbx_strand_id
1 'polypeptide(L)'
;MIADSIHQKGYLIADILTSIRGLIALYLGYICWQGRSVLDAFLILIFGAWLSDCLDGYFARKSYRLGHLAEFDGWVDWAIYIITLAYGTILGHYSWTFFAFFLTLNILAFWLSKSIYVNQAFHFLYILLGFRTVWLESIFWRRFFVLWVAGVIFFKRKRLLVQIREFISGWNYLLNRKISKLD
;
A
#
# COMPACT_ATOMS: atom_id res chain seq x y z
N MET A 1 -12.46 -7.55 30.25
CA MET A 1 -11.04 -7.96 30.43
C MET A 1 -10.24 -8.04 29.12
N ILE A 2 -10.59 -8.85 28.11
CA ILE A 2 -9.85 -8.86 26.81
C ILE A 2 -10.07 -7.57 26.01
N ALA A 3 -11.30 -7.06 25.94
CA ALA A 3 -11.62 -5.82 25.22
C ALA A 3 -10.88 -4.60 25.81
N ASP A 4 -10.83 -4.48 27.10
CA ASP A 4 -10.13 -3.37 27.80
C ASP A 4 -8.63 -3.42 27.56
N SER A 5 -8.04 -4.61 27.49
CA SER A 5 -6.62 -4.80 27.16
C SER A 5 -6.31 -4.35 25.71
N ILE A 6 -7.22 -4.59 24.75
CA ILE A 6 -7.06 -4.13 23.35
C ILE A 6 -7.13 -2.60 23.28
N HIS A 7 -8.03 -1.97 24.01
CA HIS A 7 -8.14 -0.51 24.05
C HIS A 7 -6.90 0.16 24.69
N GLN A 8 -6.29 -0.49 25.67
CA GLN A 8 -5.10 0.04 26.35
C GLN A 8 -3.78 -0.23 25.59
N LYS A 9 -3.66 -1.38 24.91
CA LYS A 9 -2.39 -1.85 24.29
C LYS A 9 -2.45 -1.97 22.78
N GLY A 10 -3.56 -1.63 22.13
CA GLY A 10 -3.74 -1.76 20.70
C GLY A 10 -2.71 -0.99 19.87
N TYR A 11 -2.24 0.16 20.37
CA TYR A 11 -1.19 0.95 19.73
C TYR A 11 0.16 0.21 19.69
N LEU A 12 0.50 -0.57 20.73
CA LEU A 12 1.74 -1.37 20.73
C LEU A 12 1.67 -2.50 19.70
N ILE A 13 0.49 -3.13 19.54
CA ILE A 13 0.29 -4.17 18.53
C ILE A 13 0.42 -3.56 17.14
N ALA A 14 -0.14 -2.37 16.91
CA ALA A 14 0.02 -1.66 15.65
C ALA A 14 1.49 -1.33 15.36
N ASP A 15 2.23 -0.81 16.34
CA ASP A 15 3.67 -0.51 16.18
C ASP A 15 4.50 -1.76 15.85
N ILE A 16 4.20 -2.90 16.50
CA ILE A 16 4.86 -4.19 16.19
C ILE A 16 4.56 -4.61 14.75
N LEU A 17 3.31 -4.50 14.31
CA LEU A 17 2.91 -4.87 12.95
C LEU A 17 3.56 -3.96 11.89
N THR A 18 3.65 -2.66 12.14
CA THR A 18 4.38 -1.71 11.28
C THR A 18 5.87 -2.05 11.25
N SER A 19 6.47 -2.42 12.39
CA SER A 19 7.89 -2.85 12.44
C SER A 19 8.12 -4.12 11.62
N ILE A 20 7.26 -5.14 11.76
CA ILE A 20 7.32 -6.39 11.00
C ILE A 20 7.21 -6.06 9.51
N ARG A 21 6.30 -5.18 9.10
CA ARG A 21 6.13 -4.76 7.72
C ARG A 21 7.37 -4.03 7.19
N GLY A 22 8.02 -3.21 8.02
CA GLY A 22 9.32 -2.58 7.70
C GLY A 22 10.42 -3.62 7.44
N LEU A 23 10.52 -4.65 8.28
CA LEU A 23 11.46 -5.76 8.07
C LEU A 23 11.13 -6.57 6.79
N ILE A 24 9.87 -6.80 6.52
CA ILE A 24 9.42 -7.41 5.25
C ILE A 24 9.86 -6.56 4.07
N ALA A 25 9.70 -5.23 4.11
CA ALA A 25 10.11 -4.33 3.05
C ALA A 25 11.64 -4.42 2.78
N LEU A 26 12.46 -4.41 3.83
CA LEU A 26 13.91 -4.58 3.71
C LEU A 26 14.28 -5.91 3.08
N TYR A 27 13.64 -6.99 3.52
CA TYR A 27 13.91 -8.33 2.98
C TYR A 27 13.41 -8.48 1.53
N LEU A 28 12.26 -7.90 1.18
CA LEU A 28 11.80 -7.82 -0.21
C LEU A 28 12.79 -7.09 -1.10
N GLY A 29 13.35 -5.96 -0.63
CA GLY A 29 14.40 -5.23 -1.34
C GLY A 29 15.65 -6.07 -1.57
N TYR A 30 16.02 -6.91 -0.61
CA TYR A 30 17.15 -7.82 -0.73
C TYR A 30 16.89 -8.95 -1.75
N ILE A 31 15.75 -9.62 -1.67
CA ILE A 31 15.47 -10.79 -2.52
C ILE A 31 15.00 -10.44 -3.94
N CYS A 32 14.50 -9.24 -4.19
CA CYS A 32 13.93 -8.87 -5.49
C CYS A 32 14.94 -9.05 -6.65
N TRP A 33 16.23 -8.89 -6.40
CA TRP A 33 17.30 -9.05 -7.38
C TRP A 33 17.51 -10.50 -7.84
N GLN A 34 16.97 -11.49 -7.12
CA GLN A 34 17.07 -12.90 -7.49
C GLN A 34 16.07 -13.28 -8.62
N GLY A 35 15.24 -12.35 -9.05
CA GLY A 35 14.33 -12.53 -10.19
C GLY A 35 13.26 -13.60 -9.94
N ARG A 36 12.95 -14.39 -11.00
CA ARG A 36 11.85 -15.38 -10.96
C ARG A 36 12.03 -16.50 -9.95
N SER A 37 13.25 -16.82 -9.53
CA SER A 37 13.54 -17.89 -8.58
C SER A 37 12.88 -17.68 -7.21
N VAL A 38 12.58 -16.42 -6.86
CA VAL A 38 11.97 -16.03 -5.57
C VAL A 38 10.53 -15.55 -5.69
N LEU A 39 9.89 -15.73 -6.83
CA LEU A 39 8.54 -15.20 -7.09
C LEU A 39 7.55 -15.58 -5.98
N ASP A 40 7.47 -16.86 -5.61
CA ASP A 40 6.53 -17.34 -4.60
C ASP A 40 6.84 -16.74 -3.22
N ALA A 41 8.12 -16.70 -2.82
CA ALA A 41 8.55 -16.09 -1.56
C ALA A 41 8.24 -14.60 -1.54
N PHE A 42 8.50 -13.89 -2.65
CA PHE A 42 8.20 -12.47 -2.79
C PHE A 42 6.70 -12.19 -2.64
N LEU A 43 5.85 -12.98 -3.30
CA LEU A 43 4.40 -12.80 -3.24
C LEU A 43 3.80 -13.18 -1.88
N ILE A 44 4.33 -14.21 -1.22
CA ILE A 44 3.94 -14.56 0.17
C ILE A 44 4.24 -13.39 1.12
N LEU A 45 5.40 -12.77 0.98
CA LEU A 45 5.80 -11.63 1.81
C LEU A 45 4.94 -10.38 1.55
N ILE A 46 4.64 -10.07 0.28
CA ILE A 46 3.69 -9.00 -0.09
C ILE A 46 2.33 -9.25 0.54
N PHE A 47 1.83 -10.49 0.46
CA PHE A 47 0.56 -10.86 1.07
C PHE A 47 0.61 -10.74 2.59
N GLY A 48 1.70 -11.15 3.23
CA GLY A 48 1.93 -10.97 4.68
C GLY A 48 1.96 -9.51 5.10
N ALA A 49 2.61 -8.65 4.30
CA ALA A 49 2.62 -7.20 4.51
C ALA A 49 1.21 -6.60 4.41
N TRP A 50 0.42 -7.00 3.42
CA TRP A 50 -0.97 -6.57 3.28
C TRP A 50 -1.86 -7.04 4.43
N LEU A 51 -1.66 -8.27 4.90
CA LEU A 51 -2.40 -8.80 6.03
C LEU A 51 -2.06 -8.03 7.32
N SER A 52 -0.77 -7.73 7.54
CA SER A 52 -0.33 -6.94 8.69
C SER A 52 -0.91 -5.53 8.68
N ASP A 53 -0.97 -4.85 7.51
CA ASP A 53 -1.64 -3.56 7.33
C ASP A 53 -3.15 -3.60 7.67
N CYS A 54 -3.82 -4.67 7.27
CA CYS A 54 -5.23 -4.86 7.62
C CYS A 54 -5.43 -5.00 9.12
N LEU A 55 -4.48 -5.64 9.83
CA LEU A 55 -4.53 -5.90 11.27
C LEU A 55 -4.12 -4.67 12.08
N ASP A 56 -3.03 -3.98 11.71
CA ASP A 56 -2.59 -2.80 12.45
C ASP A 56 -3.66 -1.70 12.41
N GLY A 57 -4.23 -1.42 11.27
CA GLY A 57 -5.35 -0.49 11.13
C GLY A 57 -6.61 -0.91 11.93
N TYR A 58 -6.80 -2.19 12.23
CA TYR A 58 -7.86 -2.64 13.12
C TYR A 58 -7.52 -2.31 14.59
N PHE A 59 -6.30 -2.62 15.05
CA PHE A 59 -5.86 -2.38 16.42
C PHE A 59 -5.67 -0.89 16.71
N ALA A 60 -5.09 -0.14 15.77
CA ALA A 60 -4.92 1.31 15.91
C ALA A 60 -6.26 2.04 16.13
N ARG A 61 -7.31 1.69 15.38
CA ARG A 61 -8.65 2.30 15.55
C ARG A 61 -9.36 1.92 16.83
N LYS A 62 -8.99 0.81 17.46
CA LYS A 62 -9.54 0.39 18.75
C LYS A 62 -8.73 0.92 19.93
N SER A 63 -7.57 1.48 19.69
CA SER A 63 -6.72 2.05 20.73
C SER A 63 -7.13 3.47 21.08
N TYR A 64 -6.96 3.85 22.35
CA TYR A 64 -7.13 5.24 22.82
C TYR A 64 -5.95 6.14 22.46
N ARG A 65 -4.84 5.58 21.98
CA ARG A 65 -3.61 6.32 21.65
C ARG A 65 -3.12 5.95 20.26
N LEU A 66 -2.49 6.91 19.59
CA LEU A 66 -1.74 6.64 18.37
C LEU A 66 -0.45 5.89 18.72
N GLY A 67 -0.05 4.98 17.83
CA GLY A 67 1.24 4.31 17.92
C GLY A 67 2.41 5.26 17.68
N HIS A 68 3.58 4.93 18.20
CA HIS A 68 4.81 5.71 17.97
C HIS A 68 5.27 5.64 16.51
N LEU A 69 4.93 4.56 15.80
CA LEU A 69 5.28 4.35 14.39
C LEU A 69 4.17 4.75 13.41
N ALA A 70 3.07 5.34 13.88
CA ALA A 70 1.94 5.72 13.04
C ALA A 70 2.32 6.70 11.91
N GLU A 71 3.32 7.56 12.13
CA GLU A 71 3.83 8.49 11.11
C GLU A 71 4.68 7.78 10.04
N PHE A 72 5.31 6.67 10.38
CA PHE A 72 6.16 5.88 9.48
C PHE A 72 5.39 4.86 8.65
N ASP A 73 4.16 4.56 9.03
CA ASP A 73 3.31 3.56 8.39
C ASP A 73 3.18 3.78 6.86
N GLY A 74 2.84 4.99 6.46
CA GLY A 74 2.75 5.36 5.04
C GLY A 74 4.08 5.28 4.28
N TRP A 75 5.23 5.48 4.95
CA TRP A 75 6.54 5.34 4.33
C TRP A 75 6.93 3.89 4.09
N VAL A 76 6.58 3.01 5.02
CA VAL A 76 6.78 1.56 4.87
C VAL A 76 5.96 1.02 3.71
N ASP A 77 4.70 1.42 3.59
CA ASP A 77 3.84 1.04 2.47
C ASP A 77 4.40 1.54 1.13
N TRP A 78 4.83 2.80 1.09
CA TRP A 78 5.44 3.37 -0.10
C TRP A 78 6.71 2.62 -0.53
N ALA A 79 7.56 2.23 0.43
CA ALA A 79 8.74 1.40 0.15
C ALA A 79 8.36 0.05 -0.48
N ILE A 80 7.34 -0.64 0.06
CA ILE A 80 6.84 -1.91 -0.48
C ILE A 80 6.32 -1.74 -1.92
N TYR A 81 5.60 -0.66 -2.20
CA TYR A 81 5.08 -0.38 -3.54
C TYR A 81 6.20 -0.13 -4.55
N ILE A 82 7.23 0.65 -4.18
CA ILE A 82 8.41 0.88 -5.04
C ILE A 82 9.13 -0.42 -5.31
N ILE A 83 9.37 -1.24 -4.28
CA ILE A 83 10.05 -2.54 -4.41
C ILE A 83 9.24 -3.48 -5.31
N THR A 84 7.92 -3.46 -5.21
CA THR A 84 7.03 -4.25 -6.06
C THR A 84 7.13 -3.85 -7.53
N LEU A 85 7.18 -2.54 -7.82
CA LEU A 85 7.40 -2.04 -9.18
C LEU A 85 8.81 -2.37 -9.69
N ALA A 86 9.84 -2.22 -8.84
CA ALA A 86 11.21 -2.61 -9.16
C ALA A 86 11.29 -4.11 -9.50
N TYR A 87 10.61 -4.95 -8.73
CA TYR A 87 10.55 -6.39 -9.00
C TYR A 87 9.90 -6.69 -10.36
N GLY A 88 8.79 -6.03 -10.70
CA GLY A 88 8.17 -6.14 -12.04
C GLY A 88 9.11 -5.68 -13.16
N THR A 89 9.98 -4.71 -12.88
CA THR A 89 11.02 -4.25 -13.83
C THR A 89 12.13 -5.28 -13.99
N ILE A 90 12.58 -5.90 -12.89
CA ILE A 90 13.58 -6.97 -12.92
C ILE A 90 13.07 -8.20 -13.67
N LEU A 91 11.77 -8.51 -13.55
CA LEU A 91 11.11 -9.58 -14.31
C LEU A 91 10.92 -9.25 -15.80
N GLY A 92 11.22 -8.02 -16.24
CA GLY A 92 11.13 -7.58 -17.62
C GLY A 92 9.74 -7.08 -18.05
N HIS A 93 8.80 -6.89 -17.11
CA HIS A 93 7.45 -6.38 -17.45
C HIS A 93 7.42 -4.87 -17.67
N TYR A 94 8.40 -4.16 -17.12
CA TYR A 94 8.58 -2.71 -17.26
C TYR A 94 10.04 -2.40 -17.61
N SER A 95 10.26 -1.29 -18.31
CA SER A 95 11.61 -0.79 -18.54
C SER A 95 12.14 0.00 -17.33
N TRP A 96 13.45 0.05 -17.13
CA TRP A 96 14.06 0.90 -16.12
C TRP A 96 13.77 2.40 -16.34
N THR A 97 13.59 2.81 -17.59
CA THR A 97 13.16 4.17 -17.94
C THR A 97 11.75 4.45 -17.42
N PHE A 98 10.82 3.50 -17.61
CA PHE A 98 9.47 3.60 -17.06
C PHE A 98 9.48 3.67 -15.53
N PHE A 99 10.25 2.80 -14.88
CA PHE A 99 10.41 2.80 -13.42
C PHE A 99 10.90 4.16 -12.91
N ALA A 100 12.00 4.68 -13.47
CA ALA A 100 12.57 5.96 -13.08
C ALA A 100 11.59 7.13 -13.34
N PHE A 101 10.94 7.15 -14.50
CA PHE A 101 9.94 8.16 -14.85
C PHE A 101 8.77 8.15 -13.86
N PHE A 102 8.20 6.98 -13.60
CA PHE A 102 7.04 6.83 -12.72
C PHE A 102 7.37 7.22 -11.27
N LEU A 103 8.54 6.83 -10.76
CA LEU A 103 9.02 7.21 -9.43
C LEU A 103 9.24 8.71 -9.33
N THR A 104 9.92 9.31 -10.31
CA THR A 104 10.15 10.76 -10.37
C THR A 104 8.83 11.53 -10.41
N LEU A 105 7.90 11.08 -11.25
CA LEU A 105 6.56 11.70 -11.34
C LEU A 105 5.81 11.64 -10.01
N ASN A 106 5.88 10.49 -9.29
CA ASN A 106 5.27 10.36 -7.97
C ASN A 106 5.88 11.33 -6.96
N ILE A 107 7.22 11.41 -6.88
CA ILE A 107 7.93 12.31 -5.97
C ILE A 107 7.58 13.78 -6.28
N LEU A 108 7.64 14.19 -7.55
CA LEU A 108 7.31 15.54 -7.97
C LEU A 108 5.83 15.89 -7.69
N ALA A 109 4.91 14.99 -8.02
CA ALA A 109 3.49 15.20 -7.78
C ALA A 109 3.17 15.35 -6.29
N PHE A 110 3.80 14.54 -5.43
CA PHE A 110 3.67 14.66 -3.97
C PHE A 110 4.28 15.98 -3.47
N TRP A 111 5.48 16.32 -3.91
CA TRP A 111 6.18 17.54 -3.48
C TRP A 111 5.43 18.83 -3.88
N LEU A 112 4.89 18.87 -5.11
CA LEU A 112 4.14 20.01 -5.63
C LEU A 112 2.75 20.15 -5.01
N SER A 113 2.04 19.03 -4.83
CA SER A 113 0.66 19.05 -4.34
C SER A 113 0.57 19.08 -2.82
N LYS A 114 1.53 18.47 -2.13
CA LYS A 114 1.50 18.18 -0.67
C LYS A 114 0.18 17.54 -0.24
N SER A 115 -0.47 16.82 -1.17
CA SER A 115 -1.81 16.29 -1.00
C SER A 115 -1.78 14.78 -0.77
N ILE A 116 -2.43 14.35 0.30
CA ILE A 116 -2.60 12.93 0.61
C ILE A 116 -3.38 12.20 -0.51
N TYR A 117 -4.33 12.87 -1.17
CA TYR A 117 -5.13 12.27 -2.24
C TYR A 117 -4.30 11.96 -3.48
N VAL A 118 -3.33 12.82 -3.81
CA VAL A 118 -2.37 12.56 -4.89
C VAL A 118 -1.51 11.34 -4.56
N ASN A 119 -1.01 11.26 -3.34
CA ASN A 119 -0.24 10.09 -2.91
C ASN A 119 -1.07 8.80 -2.96
N GLN A 120 -2.31 8.82 -2.49
CA GLN A 120 -3.23 7.67 -2.58
C GLN A 120 -3.49 7.23 -4.02
N ALA A 121 -3.60 8.18 -4.98
CA ALA A 121 -3.74 7.84 -6.40
C ALA A 121 -2.52 7.08 -6.92
N PHE A 122 -1.30 7.51 -6.56
CA PHE A 122 -0.08 6.79 -6.91
C PHE A 122 0.00 5.41 -6.26
N HIS A 123 -0.39 5.27 -4.98
CA HIS A 123 -0.47 3.97 -4.31
C HIS A 123 -1.38 3.02 -5.08
N PHE A 124 -2.54 3.49 -5.51
CA PHE A 124 -3.46 2.69 -6.33
C PHE A 124 -2.83 2.27 -7.67
N LEU A 125 -2.11 3.18 -8.34
CA LEU A 125 -1.40 2.86 -9.58
C LEU A 125 -0.28 1.83 -9.36
N TYR A 126 0.50 1.92 -8.27
CA TYR A 126 1.49 0.90 -7.91
C TYR A 126 0.84 -0.48 -7.70
N ILE A 127 -0.31 -0.53 -7.01
CA ILE A 127 -1.07 -1.77 -6.80
C ILE A 127 -1.50 -2.37 -8.15
N LEU A 128 -2.01 -1.55 -9.08
CA LEU A 128 -2.40 -2.02 -10.42
C LEU A 128 -1.22 -2.55 -11.22
N LEU A 129 -0.07 -1.87 -11.17
CA LEU A 129 1.16 -2.32 -11.82
C LEU A 129 1.68 -3.63 -11.20
N GLY A 130 1.68 -3.73 -9.88
CA GLY A 130 2.01 -4.97 -9.18
C GLY A 130 1.07 -6.11 -9.54
N PHE A 131 -0.23 -5.86 -9.58
CA PHE A 131 -1.23 -6.85 -9.98
C PHE A 131 -1.02 -7.32 -11.42
N ARG A 132 -0.71 -6.41 -12.35
CA ARG A 132 -0.36 -6.77 -13.74
C ARG A 132 0.85 -7.70 -13.78
N THR A 133 1.90 -7.45 -12.98
CA THR A 133 3.07 -8.33 -12.88
C THR A 133 2.66 -9.75 -12.45
N VAL A 134 1.89 -9.87 -11.38
CA VAL A 134 1.37 -11.16 -10.88
C VAL A 134 0.51 -11.86 -11.94
N TRP A 135 -0.32 -11.09 -12.64
CA TRP A 135 -1.19 -11.59 -13.69
C TRP A 135 -0.44 -12.27 -14.82
N LEU A 136 0.73 -11.75 -15.16
CA LEU A 136 1.56 -12.26 -16.26
C LEU A 136 2.47 -13.42 -15.83
N GLU A 137 2.90 -13.46 -14.55
CA GLU A 137 3.88 -14.44 -14.08
C GLU A 137 3.26 -15.74 -13.60
N SER A 138 2.08 -15.72 -12.97
CA SER A 138 1.56 -16.92 -12.34
C SER A 138 0.04 -17.03 -12.37
N ILE A 139 -0.47 -18.14 -12.96
CA ILE A 139 -1.90 -18.46 -12.95
C ILE A 139 -2.40 -18.73 -11.53
N PHE A 140 -1.60 -19.39 -10.70
CA PHE A 140 -1.96 -19.68 -9.31
C PHE A 140 -2.14 -18.38 -8.52
N TRP A 141 -1.14 -17.50 -8.51
CA TRP A 141 -1.17 -16.25 -7.77
C TRP A 141 -2.23 -15.28 -8.30
N ARG A 142 -2.44 -15.23 -9.61
CA ARG A 142 -3.55 -14.48 -10.23
C ARG A 142 -4.89 -14.87 -9.64
N ARG A 143 -5.20 -16.19 -9.59
CA ARG A 143 -6.46 -16.70 -9.01
C ARG A 143 -6.56 -16.38 -7.53
N PHE A 144 -5.48 -16.57 -6.80
CA PHE A 144 -5.40 -16.29 -5.37
C PHE A 144 -5.70 -14.81 -5.09
N PHE A 145 -5.05 -13.89 -5.79
CA PHE A 145 -5.28 -12.44 -5.60
C PHE A 145 -6.69 -12.01 -5.99
N VAL A 146 -7.26 -12.55 -7.06
CA VAL A 146 -8.65 -12.27 -7.43
C VAL A 146 -9.61 -12.70 -6.31
N LEU A 147 -9.44 -13.89 -5.77
CA LEU A 147 -10.25 -14.39 -4.64
C LEU A 147 -10.04 -13.54 -3.39
N TRP A 148 -8.80 -13.14 -3.12
CA TRP A 148 -8.48 -12.26 -1.99
C TRP A 148 -9.16 -10.89 -2.12
N VAL A 149 -9.03 -10.24 -3.27
CA VAL A 149 -9.67 -8.94 -3.53
C VAL A 149 -11.18 -9.06 -3.44
N ALA A 150 -11.78 -10.10 -4.02
CA ALA A 150 -13.21 -10.36 -3.90
C ALA A 150 -13.63 -10.54 -2.44
N GLY A 151 -12.87 -11.27 -1.64
CA GLY A 151 -13.07 -11.41 -0.19
C GLY A 151 -13.01 -10.07 0.53
N VAL A 152 -11.98 -9.25 0.28
CA VAL A 152 -11.84 -7.92 0.88
C VAL A 152 -13.02 -7.02 0.51
N ILE A 153 -13.43 -7.00 -0.75
CA ILE A 153 -14.61 -6.24 -1.21
C ILE A 153 -15.87 -6.71 -0.47
N PHE A 154 -16.09 -8.01 -0.39
CA PHE A 154 -17.27 -8.57 0.27
C PHE A 154 -17.35 -8.21 1.75
N PHE A 155 -16.25 -8.42 2.50
CA PHE A 155 -16.23 -8.19 3.94
C PHE A 155 -16.11 -6.70 4.33
N LYS A 156 -15.41 -5.90 3.53
CA LYS A 156 -15.15 -4.48 3.84
C LYS A 156 -15.95 -3.51 2.96
N ARG A 157 -16.99 -3.96 2.25
CA ARG A 157 -17.79 -3.16 1.29
C ARG A 157 -18.23 -1.79 1.80
N LYS A 158 -18.75 -1.72 3.04
CA LYS A 158 -19.21 -0.47 3.64
C LYS A 158 -18.07 0.54 3.80
N ARG A 159 -16.91 0.07 4.26
CA ARG A 159 -15.72 0.90 4.44
C ARG A 159 -15.13 1.35 3.11
N LEU A 160 -15.06 0.44 2.13
CA LEU A 160 -14.61 0.77 0.77
C LEU A 160 -15.45 1.89 0.15
N LEU A 161 -16.77 1.83 0.28
CA LEU A 161 -17.67 2.88 -0.22
C LEU A 161 -17.41 4.24 0.46
N VAL A 162 -17.15 4.25 1.76
CA VAL A 162 -16.77 5.49 2.48
C VAL A 162 -15.46 6.02 1.96
N GLN A 163 -14.42 5.19 1.85
CA GLN A 163 -13.10 5.60 1.36
C GLN A 163 -13.15 6.12 -0.09
N ILE A 164 -13.91 5.46 -0.97
CA ILE A 164 -14.12 5.94 -2.35
C ILE A 164 -14.80 7.31 -2.35
N ARG A 165 -15.83 7.50 -1.53
CA ARG A 165 -16.53 8.79 -1.44
C ARG A 165 -15.61 9.90 -0.91
N GLU A 166 -14.82 9.63 0.12
CA GLU A 166 -13.85 10.57 0.67
C GLU A 166 -12.77 10.91 -0.36
N PHE A 167 -12.28 9.92 -1.10
CA PHE A 167 -11.33 10.13 -2.18
C PHE A 167 -11.88 11.04 -3.27
N ILE A 168 -13.10 10.77 -3.77
CA ILE A 168 -13.75 11.58 -4.80
C ILE A 168 -14.01 13.01 -4.30
N SER A 169 -14.50 13.17 -3.07
CA SER A 169 -14.75 14.49 -2.49
C SER A 169 -13.47 15.29 -2.29
N GLY A 170 -12.38 14.62 -1.90
CA GLY A 170 -11.06 15.24 -1.77
C GLY A 170 -10.51 15.73 -3.11
N TRP A 171 -10.68 14.99 -4.18
CA TRP A 171 -10.30 15.42 -5.53
C TRP A 171 -11.14 16.61 -6.00
N ASN A 172 -12.45 16.60 -5.79
CA ASN A 172 -13.33 17.71 -6.13
C ASN A 172 -12.92 18.99 -5.37
N TYR A 173 -12.55 18.87 -4.09
CA TYR A 173 -12.03 20.00 -3.31
C TYR A 173 -10.73 20.58 -3.90
N LEU A 174 -9.79 19.70 -4.29
CA LEU A 174 -8.51 20.12 -4.89
C LEU A 174 -8.71 20.83 -6.22
N LEU A 175 -9.61 20.34 -7.07
CA LEU A 175 -9.94 20.95 -8.36
C LEU A 175 -10.59 22.33 -8.18
N ASN A 176 -11.58 22.44 -7.31
CA ASN A 176 -12.28 23.70 -7.05
C ASN A 176 -11.35 24.77 -6.43
N ARG A 177 -10.43 24.39 -5.52
CA ARG A 177 -9.44 25.30 -4.95
C ARG A 177 -8.46 25.82 -6.00
N LYS A 178 -8.17 25.04 -7.06
CA LYS A 178 -7.30 25.49 -8.15
C LYS A 178 -7.99 26.48 -9.06
N ILE A 179 -9.28 26.28 -9.30
CA ILE A 179 -10.10 27.20 -10.14
C ILE A 179 -10.26 28.55 -9.44
N SER A 180 -10.58 28.58 -8.14
CA SER A 180 -10.76 29.83 -7.38
C SER A 180 -9.46 30.65 -7.15
N LYS A 181 -8.32 30.17 -7.58
CA LYS A 181 -7.04 30.91 -7.57
C LYS A 181 -6.65 31.47 -8.93
N LEU A 182 -7.42 31.17 -9.96
CA LEU A 182 -7.20 31.62 -11.34
C LEU A 182 -8.16 32.77 -11.71
N ASP A 183 -9.17 32.99 -10.87
CA ASP A 183 -10.06 34.17 -10.86
C ASP A 183 -9.54 35.24 -9.88
#